data_47886ce254ad9b1e7d596bb765fec33f
#
_entry.id   47886ce254ad9b1e7d596bb765fec33f
#
_cell.length_a   1.000
_cell.length_b   1.000
_cell.length_c   1.000
_cell.angle_alpha   90.00
_cell.angle_beta   90.00
_cell.angle_gamma   90.00
#
_symmetry.space_group_name_H-M   'P 1'
#
loop_
_entity.id
_entity.type
_entity.pdbx_description
1 polymer ?
#
loop_
_entity_poly.entity_id
_entity_poly.type
_entity_poly.pdbx_seq_one_letter_code
_entity_poly.pdbx_strand_id
1 'polypeptide(L)'
;MNHPPQTIKKPGANKVSVATDEASLPVPLENFWASWRWWLPPALVSLVLILIFVDPFIGDWDGLDYTILSLRGSPSSMALGRGLFTYYNHGLYILAHALFKIPPRDAYLIFKYAVVAQGPLAVIVCWILARDLSRSLPAATVAALMLSFSPVFIIYSGQVMTDVPALLCLCTALVVHLRGIRKRNIWLVLLGAALLGTGVNLRETIAFYSPWLLLAPFVCGWRLGRRELVYVALSGVIFLIFALGGFAYWISDPEYQRAWHGWRESMRSESALHPVRIHNLLPFFIYLFATSPLVIITFPFALVKQWRARWSAPILLLAAVGVFADLLLLLNYSTAIVWRYPLAALPALAPLTADYLMRTLTVRLRSVRVALAACVTAMVLLVALFGLYLRPISRQFIEWRALSKDYDKQLALLPRDAVVISGQQTVAVTYWRGVGEGEWDVIGTGGGWPGSQLVPLIDNYLKQGRRVFLDSDPRWWFVCGWQRDEIPDIAKLESQFHFRRVSNYVYELRPKDDQSAKDNPDLKRLLPENRAEDVAKCPLGRR
;
A
#
# COMPACT_ATOMS: atom_id res chain seq x y z
N MET A 1 -24.20 -38.60 -83.67
CA MET A 1 -22.94 -38.58 -82.80
C MET A 1 -23.26 -37.73 -81.59
N ASN A 2 -23.65 -38.41 -80.55
CA ASN A 2 -24.05 -37.76 -79.31
C ASN A 2 -22.85 -37.78 -78.29
N HIS A 3 -22.33 -36.60 -77.92
CA HIS A 3 -21.37 -36.47 -76.84
C HIS A 3 -22.16 -36.26 -75.51
N PRO A 4 -21.80 -36.99 -74.42
CA PRO A 4 -22.39 -36.76 -73.11
C PRO A 4 -21.81 -35.52 -72.45
N PRO A 5 -22.57 -34.81 -71.59
CA PRO A 5 -22.09 -33.59 -70.91
C PRO A 5 -21.09 -33.92 -69.81
N GLN A 6 -19.99 -33.20 -69.79
CA GLN A 6 -18.93 -33.26 -68.71
C GLN A 6 -19.51 -32.63 -67.42
N THR A 7 -19.57 -33.43 -66.38
CA THR A 7 -19.87 -33.00 -65.00
C THR A 7 -18.71 -32.22 -64.42
N ILE A 8 -18.87 -30.91 -64.22
CA ILE A 8 -17.95 -30.04 -63.49
C ILE A 8 -17.97 -30.42 -62.00
N LYS A 9 -16.93 -31.04 -61.50
CA LYS A 9 -16.74 -31.23 -60.05
C LYS A 9 -16.50 -29.87 -59.39
N LYS A 10 -17.44 -29.43 -58.54
CA LYS A 10 -17.25 -28.29 -57.62
C LYS A 10 -16.07 -28.57 -56.68
N PRO A 11 -15.13 -27.61 -56.46
CA PRO A 11 -14.05 -27.79 -55.50
C PRO A 11 -14.65 -27.91 -54.10
N GLY A 12 -14.21 -28.96 -53.39
CA GLY A 12 -14.66 -29.23 -52.02
C GLY A 12 -14.39 -28.05 -51.11
N ALA A 13 -15.47 -27.56 -50.52
CA ALA A 13 -15.36 -26.62 -49.40
C ALA A 13 -14.61 -27.30 -48.26
N ASN A 14 -13.36 -26.93 -48.09
CA ASN A 14 -12.63 -27.24 -46.86
C ASN A 14 -13.45 -26.68 -45.68
N LYS A 15 -14.20 -27.54 -45.03
CA LYS A 15 -14.70 -27.29 -43.68
C LYS A 15 -13.50 -27.14 -42.79
N VAL A 16 -13.05 -25.89 -42.62
CA VAL A 16 -12.26 -25.52 -41.46
C VAL A 16 -13.14 -25.87 -40.25
N SER A 17 -12.90 -27.03 -39.66
CA SER A 17 -13.48 -27.37 -38.37
C SER A 17 -12.93 -26.31 -37.41
N VAL A 18 -13.75 -25.29 -37.12
CA VAL A 18 -13.59 -24.48 -35.95
C VAL A 18 -13.69 -25.48 -34.80
N ALA A 19 -12.54 -25.90 -34.30
CA ALA A 19 -12.47 -26.62 -33.05
C ALA A 19 -13.20 -25.73 -32.05
N THR A 20 -14.44 -26.06 -31.76
CA THR A 20 -15.15 -25.56 -30.59
C THR A 20 -14.28 -25.93 -29.44
N ASP A 21 -13.57 -24.90 -28.88
CA ASP A 21 -12.87 -25.03 -27.62
C ASP A 21 -13.82 -25.72 -26.65
N GLU A 22 -13.55 -26.99 -26.39
CA GLU A 22 -14.17 -27.72 -25.30
C GLU A 22 -14.01 -26.83 -24.07
N ALA A 23 -15.14 -26.36 -23.55
CA ALA A 23 -15.22 -25.61 -22.30
C ALA A 23 -14.53 -26.48 -21.24
N SER A 24 -13.23 -26.27 -21.07
CA SER A 24 -12.39 -27.06 -20.17
C SER A 24 -13.04 -26.99 -18.78
N LEU A 25 -13.41 -28.14 -18.27
CA LEU A 25 -13.95 -28.40 -16.96
C LEU A 25 -13.19 -27.59 -15.89
N PRO A 26 -13.87 -27.06 -14.88
CA PRO A 26 -13.22 -26.33 -13.81
C PRO A 26 -12.16 -27.24 -13.17
N VAL A 27 -10.91 -26.73 -13.06
CA VAL A 27 -9.85 -27.43 -12.34
C VAL A 27 -10.36 -27.69 -10.91
N PRO A 28 -10.50 -28.95 -10.47
CA PRO A 28 -11.08 -29.26 -9.17
C PRO A 28 -10.29 -28.60 -8.04
N LEU A 29 -10.97 -28.16 -6.98
CA LEU A 29 -10.34 -27.66 -5.74
C LEU A 29 -9.36 -28.67 -5.13
N GLU A 30 -9.59 -29.96 -5.38
CA GLU A 30 -8.74 -31.07 -4.97
C GLU A 30 -7.28 -30.91 -5.40
N ASN A 31 -7.00 -30.13 -6.43
CA ASN A 31 -5.63 -29.90 -6.93
C ASN A 31 -4.88 -28.74 -6.25
N PHE A 32 -5.49 -28.02 -5.29
CA PHE A 32 -4.77 -26.96 -4.58
C PHE A 32 -3.60 -27.52 -3.77
N TRP A 33 -3.85 -28.51 -2.93
CA TRP A 33 -2.80 -29.13 -2.12
C TRP A 33 -1.78 -29.92 -2.97
N ALA A 34 -2.24 -30.59 -4.04
CA ALA A 34 -1.34 -31.26 -4.98
C ALA A 34 -0.42 -30.28 -5.72
N SER A 35 -0.80 -29.01 -5.82
CA SER A 35 -0.03 -27.96 -6.48
C SER A 35 0.86 -27.13 -5.55
N TRP A 36 1.12 -27.61 -4.30
CA TRP A 36 1.90 -26.88 -3.30
C TRP A 36 3.28 -26.43 -3.78
N ARG A 37 3.94 -27.20 -4.65
CA ARG A 37 5.23 -26.86 -5.25
C ARG A 37 5.21 -25.58 -6.08
N TRP A 38 4.03 -25.10 -6.48
CA TRP A 38 3.85 -23.92 -7.29
C TRP A 38 3.47 -22.66 -6.49
N TRP A 39 2.73 -22.79 -5.41
CA TRP A 39 2.30 -21.65 -4.62
C TRP A 39 3.13 -21.44 -3.34
N LEU A 40 3.70 -22.49 -2.76
CA LEU A 40 4.47 -22.38 -1.52
C LEU A 40 5.78 -21.58 -1.70
N PRO A 41 6.60 -21.78 -2.76
CA PRO A 41 7.82 -21.01 -2.92
C PRO A 41 7.59 -19.48 -2.98
N PRO A 42 6.65 -18.93 -3.78
CA PRO A 42 6.35 -17.51 -3.74
C PRO A 42 5.94 -17.01 -2.36
N ALA A 43 5.12 -17.77 -1.63
CA ALA A 43 4.69 -17.40 -0.29
C ALA A 43 5.87 -17.37 0.71
N LEU A 44 6.77 -18.35 0.64
CA LEU A 44 7.97 -18.39 1.48
C LEU A 44 8.94 -17.24 1.14
N VAL A 45 9.18 -16.97 -0.14
CA VAL A 45 9.98 -15.83 -0.59
C VAL A 45 9.40 -14.53 -0.03
N SER A 46 8.09 -14.34 -0.14
CA SER A 46 7.40 -13.19 0.43
C SER A 46 7.62 -13.08 1.94
N LEU A 47 7.40 -14.17 2.68
CA LEU A 47 7.57 -14.18 4.13
C LEU A 47 9.00 -13.80 4.54
N VAL A 48 10.00 -14.40 3.90
CA VAL A 48 11.42 -14.13 4.18
C VAL A 48 11.76 -12.66 3.90
N LEU A 49 11.35 -12.13 2.75
CA LEU A 49 11.61 -10.74 2.39
C LEU A 49 10.90 -9.77 3.35
N ILE A 50 9.65 -10.03 3.70
CA ILE A 50 8.92 -9.20 4.67
C ILE A 50 9.63 -9.20 6.03
N LEU A 51 10.07 -10.36 6.53
CA LEU A 51 10.77 -10.45 7.82
C LEU A 51 12.14 -9.76 7.81
N ILE A 52 12.84 -9.76 6.68
CA ILE A 52 14.09 -9.02 6.52
C ILE A 52 13.84 -7.51 6.58
N PHE A 53 12.74 -7.02 5.99
CA PHE A 53 12.44 -5.59 5.84
C PHE A 53 11.35 -5.09 6.79
N VAL A 54 10.90 -5.90 7.76
CA VAL A 54 9.92 -5.46 8.76
C VAL A 54 10.42 -4.23 9.51
N ASP A 55 9.55 -3.24 9.65
CA ASP A 55 9.89 -2.05 10.42
C ASP A 55 10.00 -2.40 11.92
N PRO A 56 11.07 -2.00 12.62
CA PRO A 56 11.22 -2.27 14.05
C PRO A 56 10.20 -1.53 14.91
N PHE A 57 9.69 -0.40 14.42
CA PHE A 57 8.69 0.42 15.14
C PHE A 57 7.51 0.77 14.22
N ILE A 58 6.87 1.90 14.43
CA ILE A 58 5.78 2.44 13.62
C ILE A 58 6.40 3.40 12.61
N GLY A 59 6.46 2.99 11.34
CA GLY A 59 7.20 3.71 10.30
C GLY A 59 6.43 4.80 9.58
N ASP A 60 5.12 4.97 9.84
CA ASP A 60 4.26 5.90 9.11
C ASP A 60 3.24 6.56 10.05
N TRP A 61 2.85 7.79 9.75
CA TRP A 61 1.81 8.53 10.48
C TRP A 61 0.46 7.82 10.47
N ASP A 62 0.05 7.29 9.33
CA ASP A 62 -1.18 6.51 9.24
C ASP A 62 -1.07 5.27 10.14
N GLY A 63 0.10 4.65 10.19
CA GLY A 63 0.37 3.50 11.07
C GLY A 63 0.26 3.85 12.55
N LEU A 64 0.68 5.07 12.94
CA LEU A 64 0.51 5.58 14.29
C LEU A 64 -0.99 5.75 14.62
N ASP A 65 -1.74 6.42 13.74
CA ASP A 65 -3.18 6.63 13.91
C ASP A 65 -3.91 5.29 14.06
N TYR A 66 -3.67 4.35 13.15
CA TYR A 66 -4.27 3.01 13.25
C TYR A 66 -3.88 2.27 14.52
N THR A 67 -2.64 2.42 14.99
CA THR A 67 -2.20 1.75 16.22
C THR A 67 -2.94 2.29 17.44
N ILE A 68 -3.02 3.62 17.58
CA ILE A 68 -3.71 4.27 18.70
C ILE A 68 -5.22 3.97 18.65
N LEU A 69 -5.84 4.08 17.48
CA LEU A 69 -7.26 3.80 17.31
C LEU A 69 -7.59 2.33 17.55
N SER A 70 -6.72 1.42 17.12
CA SER A 70 -6.86 -0.01 17.43
C SER A 70 -6.78 -0.29 18.92
N LEU A 71 -5.90 0.38 19.66
CA LEU A 71 -5.85 0.27 21.12
C LEU A 71 -7.14 0.74 21.78
N ARG A 72 -7.73 1.81 21.26
CA ARG A 72 -8.97 2.39 21.79
C ARG A 72 -10.25 1.68 21.31
N GLY A 73 -10.17 0.82 20.30
CA GLY A 73 -11.33 0.23 19.66
C GLY A 73 -12.21 1.28 18.97
N SER A 74 -11.58 2.22 18.25
CA SER A 74 -12.27 3.31 17.56
C SER A 74 -12.00 3.28 16.06
N PRO A 75 -12.96 3.69 15.20
CA PRO A 75 -12.72 3.84 13.78
C PRO A 75 -11.81 5.04 13.50
N SER A 76 -11.14 5.06 12.36
CA SER A 76 -10.38 6.22 11.91
C SER A 76 -11.33 7.32 11.40
N SER A 77 -10.99 8.58 11.65
CA SER A 77 -11.70 9.71 11.03
C SER A 77 -11.41 9.87 9.54
N MET A 78 -10.42 9.12 9.02
CA MET A 78 -10.03 9.17 7.61
C MET A 78 -10.99 8.38 6.71
N ALA A 79 -11.24 8.88 5.51
CA ALA A 79 -12.00 8.24 4.44
C ALA A 79 -13.38 7.69 4.90
N LEU A 80 -13.61 6.39 4.82
CA LEU A 80 -14.83 5.72 5.28
C LEU A 80 -14.66 5.05 6.65
N GLY A 81 -13.72 5.52 7.46
CA GLY A 81 -13.52 5.06 8.83
C GLY A 81 -12.54 3.92 9.00
N ARG A 82 -12.23 3.16 7.94
CA ARG A 82 -11.30 2.00 7.98
C ARG A 82 -11.47 1.11 9.21
N GLY A 83 -12.70 1.07 9.75
CA GLY A 83 -13.01 0.49 11.05
C GLY A 83 -12.76 -1.00 11.13
N LEU A 84 -12.94 -1.73 10.02
CA LEU A 84 -12.64 -3.17 10.04
C LEU A 84 -11.18 -3.44 10.43
N PHE A 85 -10.23 -2.61 9.98
CA PHE A 85 -8.83 -2.75 10.33
C PHE A 85 -8.58 -2.45 11.82
N THR A 86 -9.13 -1.34 12.32
CA THR A 86 -8.92 -0.94 13.72
C THR A 86 -9.61 -1.88 14.69
N TYR A 87 -10.85 -2.32 14.43
CA TYR A 87 -11.57 -3.27 15.28
C TYR A 87 -10.99 -4.69 15.24
N TYR A 88 -10.53 -5.15 14.07
CA TYR A 88 -9.82 -6.43 13.97
C TYR A 88 -8.56 -6.42 14.85
N ASN A 89 -7.75 -5.39 14.74
CA ASN A 89 -6.54 -5.24 15.56
C ASN A 89 -6.88 -5.09 17.04
N HIS A 90 -7.94 -4.34 17.38
CA HIS A 90 -8.43 -4.24 18.76
C HIS A 90 -8.78 -5.60 19.35
N GLY A 91 -9.54 -6.41 18.61
CA GLY A 91 -9.87 -7.77 19.01
C GLY A 91 -8.63 -8.64 19.23
N LEU A 92 -7.63 -8.55 18.34
CA LEU A 92 -6.35 -9.25 18.51
C LEU A 92 -5.62 -8.79 19.78
N TYR A 93 -5.60 -7.48 20.06
CA TYR A 93 -4.97 -6.94 21.26
C TYR A 93 -5.68 -7.42 22.53
N ILE A 94 -7.02 -7.35 22.59
CA ILE A 94 -7.79 -7.86 23.74
C ILE A 94 -7.47 -9.34 23.99
N LEU A 95 -7.45 -10.15 22.95
CA LEU A 95 -7.12 -11.58 23.05
C LEU A 95 -5.69 -11.80 23.54
N ALA A 96 -4.73 -11.10 22.95
CA ALA A 96 -3.31 -11.21 23.32
C ALA A 96 -3.05 -10.69 24.75
N HIS A 97 -3.70 -9.59 25.15
CA HIS A 97 -3.64 -9.08 26.52
C HIS A 97 -4.25 -10.06 27.53
N ALA A 98 -5.38 -10.66 27.20
CA ALA A 98 -6.04 -11.64 28.07
C ALA A 98 -5.18 -12.90 28.27
N LEU A 99 -4.57 -13.43 27.19
CA LEU A 99 -3.80 -14.68 27.21
C LEU A 99 -2.36 -14.49 27.71
N PHE A 100 -1.69 -13.41 27.29
CA PHE A 100 -0.24 -13.23 27.47
C PHE A 100 0.12 -12.00 28.30
N LYS A 101 -0.87 -11.22 28.78
CA LYS A 101 -0.66 -9.99 29.56
C LYS A 101 0.19 -8.94 28.83
N ILE A 102 0.10 -8.87 27.51
CA ILE A 102 0.89 -7.93 26.71
C ILE A 102 0.48 -6.49 27.08
N PRO A 103 1.44 -5.63 27.45
CA PRO A 103 1.13 -4.25 27.84
C PRO A 103 0.75 -3.39 26.61
N PRO A 104 0.02 -2.27 26.80
CA PRO A 104 -0.38 -1.36 25.72
C PRO A 104 0.80 -0.86 24.89
N ARG A 105 1.97 -0.66 25.51
CA ARG A 105 3.20 -0.21 24.84
C ARG A 105 3.67 -1.14 23.71
N ASP A 106 3.41 -2.45 23.83
CA ASP A 106 3.85 -3.46 22.88
C ASP A 106 2.76 -3.88 21.89
N ALA A 107 1.56 -3.29 21.98
CA ALA A 107 0.42 -3.62 21.14
C ALA A 107 0.71 -3.44 19.63
N TYR A 108 1.54 -2.45 19.27
CA TYR A 108 1.95 -2.23 17.88
C TYR A 108 2.63 -3.44 17.26
N LEU A 109 3.31 -4.28 18.05
CA LEU A 109 3.92 -5.53 17.57
C LEU A 109 2.85 -6.54 17.15
N ILE A 110 1.76 -6.67 17.92
CA ILE A 110 0.65 -7.56 17.58
C ILE A 110 0.05 -7.14 16.23
N PHE A 111 -0.25 -5.85 16.08
CA PHE A 111 -0.86 -5.31 14.86
C PHE A 111 0.06 -5.47 13.65
N LYS A 112 1.34 -5.20 13.84
CA LYS A 112 2.37 -5.35 12.81
C LYS A 112 2.49 -6.80 12.35
N TYR A 113 2.66 -7.75 13.28
CA TYR A 113 2.81 -9.15 12.91
C TYR A 113 1.51 -9.78 12.37
N ALA A 114 0.34 -9.22 12.73
CA ALA A 114 -0.90 -9.57 12.06
C ALA A 114 -0.88 -9.18 10.57
N VAL A 115 -0.34 -8.00 10.22
CA VAL A 115 -0.15 -7.59 8.81
C VAL A 115 0.92 -8.44 8.13
N VAL A 116 2.06 -8.70 8.80
CA VAL A 116 3.14 -9.59 8.30
C VAL A 116 2.58 -10.96 7.91
N ALA A 117 1.73 -11.55 8.74
CA ALA A 117 1.10 -12.84 8.45
C ALA A 117 0.16 -12.79 7.23
N GLN A 118 -0.48 -11.65 6.98
CA GLN A 118 -1.37 -11.47 5.83
C GLN A 118 -0.62 -11.33 4.50
N GLY A 119 0.66 -10.94 4.52
CA GLY A 119 1.47 -10.80 3.31
C GLY A 119 1.58 -12.10 2.50
N PRO A 120 2.12 -13.21 3.05
CA PRO A 120 2.17 -14.50 2.36
C PRO A 120 0.78 -15.02 1.95
N LEU A 121 -0.26 -14.77 2.75
CA LEU A 121 -1.63 -15.14 2.40
C LEU A 121 -2.12 -14.38 1.16
N ALA A 122 -1.81 -13.08 1.05
CA ALA A 122 -2.13 -12.29 -0.14
C ALA A 122 -1.43 -12.85 -1.40
N VAL A 123 -0.18 -13.29 -1.27
CA VAL A 123 0.56 -13.96 -2.35
C VAL A 123 -0.11 -15.27 -2.77
N ILE A 124 -0.54 -16.10 -1.81
CA ILE A 124 -1.25 -17.36 -2.10
C ILE A 124 -2.56 -17.08 -2.83
N VAL A 125 -3.36 -16.12 -2.36
CA VAL A 125 -4.64 -15.80 -2.98
C VAL A 125 -4.44 -15.14 -4.37
N CYS A 126 -3.41 -14.33 -4.53
CA CYS A 126 -3.01 -13.80 -5.85
C CYS A 126 -2.62 -14.94 -6.81
N TRP A 127 -1.88 -15.95 -6.33
CA TRP A 127 -1.59 -17.16 -7.10
C TRP A 127 -2.87 -17.89 -7.54
N ILE A 128 -3.83 -18.06 -6.62
CA ILE A 128 -5.13 -18.69 -6.92
C ILE A 128 -5.87 -17.90 -8.00
N LEU A 129 -5.92 -16.57 -7.86
CA LEU A 129 -6.56 -15.69 -8.82
C LEU A 129 -5.92 -15.82 -10.21
N ALA A 130 -4.59 -15.74 -10.27
CA ALA A 130 -3.83 -15.86 -11.51
C ALA A 130 -4.00 -17.24 -12.16
N ARG A 131 -4.01 -18.33 -11.36
CA ARG A 131 -4.29 -19.68 -11.84
C ARG A 131 -5.69 -19.79 -12.42
N ASP A 132 -6.68 -19.29 -11.71
CA ASP A 132 -8.07 -19.38 -12.14
C ASP A 132 -8.31 -18.52 -13.42
N LEU A 133 -7.55 -17.46 -13.64
CA LEU A 133 -7.62 -16.62 -14.85
C LEU A 133 -6.84 -17.20 -16.03
N SER A 134 -5.58 -17.55 -15.83
CA SER A 134 -4.65 -18.02 -16.89
C SER A 134 -4.77 -19.50 -17.20
N ARG A 135 -5.32 -20.30 -16.26
CA ARG A 135 -5.35 -21.78 -16.30
C ARG A 135 -3.95 -22.41 -16.43
N SER A 136 -2.93 -21.71 -15.95
CA SER A 136 -1.53 -22.10 -16.04
C SER A 136 -0.85 -22.00 -14.67
N LEU A 137 -0.36 -23.11 -14.13
CA LEU A 137 0.38 -23.14 -12.87
C LEU A 137 1.67 -22.29 -12.95
N PRO A 138 2.52 -22.42 -14.00
CA PRO A 138 3.71 -21.59 -14.12
C PRO A 138 3.40 -20.10 -14.21
N ALA A 139 2.37 -19.72 -14.98
CA ALA A 139 1.96 -18.31 -15.06
C ALA A 139 1.45 -17.77 -13.71
N ALA A 140 0.68 -18.57 -12.98
CA ALA A 140 0.23 -18.21 -11.63
C ALA A 140 1.41 -18.01 -10.66
N THR A 141 2.43 -18.88 -10.75
CA THR A 141 3.63 -18.75 -9.93
C THR A 141 4.42 -17.48 -10.27
N VAL A 142 4.56 -17.15 -11.54
CA VAL A 142 5.21 -15.89 -11.97
C VAL A 142 4.42 -14.68 -11.49
N ALA A 143 3.09 -14.68 -11.59
CA ALA A 143 2.24 -13.60 -11.08
C ALA A 143 2.39 -13.41 -9.55
N ALA A 144 2.41 -14.50 -8.79
CA ALA A 144 2.64 -14.49 -7.35
C ALA A 144 4.05 -13.98 -6.99
N LEU A 145 5.07 -14.37 -7.75
CA LEU A 145 6.44 -13.88 -7.57
C LEU A 145 6.57 -12.39 -7.91
N MET A 146 5.82 -11.88 -8.91
CA MET A 146 5.76 -10.44 -9.19
C MET A 146 5.26 -9.64 -7.97
N LEU A 147 4.30 -10.19 -7.22
CA LEU A 147 3.85 -9.59 -5.97
C LEU A 147 4.89 -9.76 -4.85
N SER A 148 5.47 -10.97 -4.69
CA SER A 148 6.46 -11.27 -3.65
C SER A 148 7.73 -10.42 -3.76
N PHE A 149 8.16 -10.11 -4.97
CA PHE A 149 9.32 -9.26 -5.25
C PHE A 149 8.97 -7.77 -5.38
N SER A 150 7.73 -7.37 -5.17
CA SER A 150 7.36 -5.96 -5.17
C SER A 150 7.96 -5.25 -3.95
N PRO A 151 8.86 -4.25 -4.13
CA PRO A 151 9.43 -3.51 -3.02
C PRO A 151 8.37 -2.83 -2.17
N VAL A 152 7.35 -2.28 -2.83
CA VAL A 152 6.22 -1.61 -2.17
C VAL A 152 5.42 -2.59 -1.32
N PHE A 153 5.12 -3.77 -1.85
CA PHE A 153 4.42 -4.83 -1.10
C PHE A 153 5.21 -5.30 0.12
N ILE A 154 6.52 -5.54 -0.05
CA ILE A 154 7.39 -6.00 1.05
C ILE A 154 7.40 -4.99 2.19
N ILE A 155 7.59 -3.70 1.87
CA ILE A 155 7.68 -2.62 2.85
C ILE A 155 6.37 -2.48 3.63
N TYR A 156 5.23 -2.37 2.92
CA TYR A 156 3.94 -2.16 3.56
C TYR A 156 3.35 -3.42 4.21
N SER A 157 3.88 -4.60 3.88
CA SER A 157 3.61 -5.84 4.65
C SER A 157 4.30 -5.87 6.02
N GLY A 158 5.34 -5.05 6.23
CA GLY A 158 6.08 -4.95 7.49
C GLY A 158 5.62 -3.79 8.39
N GLN A 159 4.52 -3.14 8.09
CA GLN A 159 4.00 -1.97 8.80
C GLN A 159 2.56 -2.14 9.25
N VAL A 160 2.10 -1.33 10.22
CA VAL A 160 0.70 -1.32 10.67
C VAL A 160 -0.12 -0.48 9.68
N MET A 161 -0.41 -1.07 8.52
CA MET A 161 -1.05 -0.39 7.40
C MET A 161 -2.17 -1.20 6.79
N THR A 162 -3.14 -0.53 6.21
CA THR A 162 -4.35 -1.14 5.61
C THR A 162 -4.11 -1.74 4.22
N ASP A 163 -2.99 -1.44 3.57
CA ASP A 163 -2.70 -1.76 2.17
C ASP A 163 -2.73 -3.26 1.89
N VAL A 164 -1.99 -4.03 2.68
CA VAL A 164 -1.88 -5.49 2.50
C VAL A 164 -3.13 -6.24 2.95
N PRO A 165 -3.77 -5.92 4.08
CA PRO A 165 -5.09 -6.45 4.42
C PRO A 165 -6.15 -6.21 3.33
N ALA A 166 -6.18 -4.99 2.78
CA ALA A 166 -7.10 -4.64 1.69
C ALA A 166 -6.80 -5.43 0.41
N LEU A 167 -5.51 -5.61 0.08
CA LEU A 167 -5.08 -6.42 -1.06
C LEU A 167 -5.49 -7.88 -0.93
N LEU A 168 -5.30 -8.47 0.26
CA LEU A 168 -5.75 -9.83 0.57
C LEU A 168 -7.27 -9.96 0.40
N CYS A 169 -8.03 -8.99 0.92
CA CYS A 169 -9.48 -8.95 0.81
C CYS A 169 -9.91 -8.82 -0.66
N LEU A 170 -9.31 -7.91 -1.43
CA LEU A 170 -9.55 -7.73 -2.86
C LEU A 170 -9.32 -9.03 -3.63
N CYS A 171 -8.14 -9.64 -3.49
CA CYS A 171 -7.82 -10.89 -4.20
C CYS A 171 -8.81 -12.00 -3.84
N THR A 172 -9.18 -12.11 -2.56
CA THR A 172 -10.15 -13.11 -2.09
C THR A 172 -11.53 -12.86 -2.68
N ALA A 173 -12.00 -11.62 -2.69
CA ALA A 173 -13.27 -11.22 -3.29
C ALA A 173 -13.32 -11.58 -4.79
N LEU A 174 -12.27 -11.26 -5.53
CA LEU A 174 -12.17 -11.55 -6.97
C LEU A 174 -12.18 -13.06 -7.24
N VAL A 175 -11.45 -13.86 -6.45
CA VAL A 175 -11.43 -15.33 -6.57
C VAL A 175 -12.81 -15.92 -6.29
N VAL A 176 -13.43 -15.55 -5.17
CA VAL A 176 -14.74 -16.07 -4.76
C VAL A 176 -15.81 -15.70 -5.79
N HIS A 177 -15.83 -14.44 -6.22
CA HIS A 177 -16.77 -13.95 -7.23
C HIS A 177 -16.62 -14.67 -8.58
N LEU A 178 -15.36 -14.79 -9.09
CA LEU A 178 -15.06 -15.49 -10.33
C LEU A 178 -15.51 -16.96 -10.29
N ARG A 179 -15.25 -17.65 -9.19
CA ARG A 179 -15.68 -19.04 -8.99
C ARG A 179 -17.19 -19.15 -8.87
N GLY A 180 -17.84 -18.20 -8.20
CA GLY A 180 -19.31 -18.10 -8.14
C GLY A 180 -19.93 -17.99 -9.52
N ILE A 181 -19.41 -17.11 -10.36
CA ILE A 181 -19.85 -16.92 -11.74
C ILE A 181 -19.70 -18.22 -12.55
N ARG A 182 -18.52 -18.84 -12.51
CA ARG A 182 -18.24 -20.06 -13.27
C ARG A 182 -19.09 -21.26 -12.85
N LYS A 183 -19.33 -21.40 -11.54
CA LYS A 183 -20.19 -22.44 -10.97
C LYS A 183 -21.68 -22.10 -11.04
N ARG A 184 -22.04 -20.91 -11.52
CA ARG A 184 -23.41 -20.36 -11.47
C ARG A 184 -24.02 -20.41 -10.07
N ASN A 185 -23.19 -20.26 -9.04
CA ASN A 185 -23.58 -20.28 -7.64
C ASN A 185 -23.76 -18.84 -7.13
N ILE A 186 -25.01 -18.42 -6.95
CA ILE A 186 -25.36 -17.07 -6.53
C ILE A 186 -24.77 -16.73 -5.14
N TRP A 187 -24.72 -17.67 -4.21
CA TRP A 187 -24.19 -17.40 -2.88
C TRP A 187 -22.70 -17.04 -2.90
N LEU A 188 -21.91 -17.69 -3.75
CA LEU A 188 -20.50 -17.33 -3.94
C LEU A 188 -20.36 -15.97 -4.65
N VAL A 189 -21.27 -15.63 -5.59
CA VAL A 189 -21.30 -14.33 -6.26
C VAL A 189 -21.58 -13.22 -5.24
N LEU A 190 -22.60 -13.38 -4.40
CA LEU A 190 -22.95 -12.43 -3.35
C LEU A 190 -21.86 -12.34 -2.26
N LEU A 191 -21.27 -13.48 -1.88
CA LEU A 191 -20.14 -13.49 -0.94
C LEU A 191 -18.93 -12.72 -1.52
N GLY A 192 -18.62 -12.89 -2.81
CA GLY A 192 -17.56 -12.11 -3.47
C GLY A 192 -17.86 -10.60 -3.46
N ALA A 193 -19.11 -10.21 -3.68
CA ALA A 193 -19.54 -8.83 -3.59
C ALA A 193 -19.46 -8.27 -2.15
N ALA A 194 -19.88 -9.06 -1.15
CA ALA A 194 -19.76 -8.71 0.25
C ALA A 194 -18.30 -8.52 0.66
N LEU A 195 -17.41 -9.43 0.27
CA LEU A 195 -15.97 -9.32 0.53
C LEU A 195 -15.36 -8.09 -0.13
N LEU A 196 -15.77 -7.75 -1.37
CA LEU A 196 -15.29 -6.54 -2.05
C LEU A 196 -15.74 -5.28 -1.29
N GLY A 197 -17.02 -5.22 -0.86
CA GLY A 197 -17.54 -4.15 -0.02
C GLY A 197 -16.83 -4.05 1.32
N THR A 198 -16.56 -5.19 1.97
CA THR A 198 -15.77 -5.27 3.20
C THR A 198 -14.35 -4.70 2.99
N GLY A 199 -13.74 -4.97 1.84
CA GLY A 199 -12.44 -4.42 1.47
C GLY A 199 -12.42 -2.88 1.43
N VAL A 200 -13.54 -2.24 1.08
CA VAL A 200 -13.67 -0.77 1.10
C VAL A 200 -13.53 -0.22 2.53
N ASN A 201 -13.98 -0.96 3.56
CA ASN A 201 -13.78 -0.59 4.97
C ASN A 201 -12.35 -0.82 5.47
N LEU A 202 -11.53 -1.53 4.70
CA LEU A 202 -10.08 -1.59 4.93
C LEU A 202 -9.37 -0.45 4.19
N ARG A 203 -9.79 -0.21 2.92
CA ARG A 203 -9.24 0.85 2.08
C ARG A 203 -10.21 1.22 0.96
N GLU A 204 -10.58 2.48 0.89
CA GLU A 204 -11.59 3.03 -0.02
C GLU A 204 -11.27 2.79 -1.52
N THR A 205 -10.00 2.73 -1.90
CA THR A 205 -9.58 2.50 -3.30
C THR A 205 -10.02 1.14 -3.84
N ILE A 206 -10.37 0.19 -2.98
CA ILE A 206 -10.95 -1.10 -3.37
C ILE A 206 -12.30 -0.92 -4.08
N ALA A 207 -13.03 0.15 -3.78
CA ALA A 207 -14.29 0.47 -4.48
C ALA A 207 -14.11 0.62 -6.00
N PHE A 208 -12.93 1.01 -6.46
CA PHE A 208 -12.62 1.16 -7.89
C PHE A 208 -12.68 -0.16 -8.67
N TYR A 209 -12.69 -1.30 -7.96
CA TYR A 209 -12.86 -2.63 -8.54
C TYR A 209 -14.34 -3.06 -8.68
N SER A 210 -15.29 -2.23 -8.26
CA SER A 210 -16.73 -2.53 -8.40
C SER A 210 -17.19 -2.79 -9.84
N PRO A 211 -16.59 -2.21 -10.92
CA PRO A 211 -16.94 -2.57 -12.31
C PRO A 211 -16.75 -4.07 -12.62
N TRP A 212 -15.86 -4.76 -11.90
CA TRP A 212 -15.71 -6.21 -12.00
C TRP A 212 -17.01 -6.94 -11.65
N LEU A 213 -17.72 -6.52 -10.59
CA LEU A 213 -18.97 -7.16 -10.16
C LEU A 213 -20.05 -7.08 -11.25
N LEU A 214 -20.06 -5.98 -11.99
CA LEU A 214 -21.06 -5.72 -13.03
C LEU A 214 -20.72 -6.43 -14.33
N LEU A 215 -19.46 -6.47 -14.74
CA LEU A 215 -19.05 -6.89 -16.09
C LEU A 215 -18.60 -8.35 -16.16
N ALA A 216 -17.98 -8.87 -15.09
CA ALA A 216 -17.41 -10.21 -15.11
C ALA A 216 -18.44 -11.34 -15.38
N PRO A 217 -19.70 -11.29 -14.89
CA PRO A 217 -20.68 -12.30 -15.22
C PRO A 217 -20.90 -12.46 -16.73
N PHE A 218 -21.05 -11.35 -17.44
CA PHE A 218 -21.31 -11.35 -18.88
C PHE A 218 -20.08 -11.77 -19.69
N VAL A 219 -18.90 -11.30 -19.29
CA VAL A 219 -17.63 -11.71 -19.91
C VAL A 219 -17.36 -13.21 -19.70
N CYS A 220 -17.81 -13.78 -18.58
CA CYS A 220 -17.74 -15.21 -18.31
C CYS A 220 -18.90 -16.03 -18.91
N GLY A 221 -19.71 -15.44 -19.78
CA GLY A 221 -20.73 -16.16 -20.56
C GLY A 221 -22.13 -16.23 -19.93
N TRP A 222 -22.45 -15.35 -18.98
CA TRP A 222 -23.84 -15.19 -18.56
C TRP A 222 -24.60 -14.45 -19.66
N ARG A 223 -25.83 -14.85 -19.90
CA ARG A 223 -26.70 -14.16 -20.87
C ARG A 223 -27.36 -12.95 -20.22
N LEU A 224 -27.70 -11.94 -21.02
CA LEU A 224 -28.46 -10.77 -20.58
C LEU A 224 -29.94 -11.14 -20.35
N GLY A 225 -30.20 -12.00 -19.35
CA GLY A 225 -31.54 -12.39 -18.95
C GLY A 225 -31.99 -11.66 -17.69
N ARG A 226 -33.31 -11.61 -17.45
CA ARG A 226 -33.86 -10.95 -16.24
C ARG A 226 -33.28 -11.50 -14.95
N ARG A 227 -33.06 -12.81 -14.85
CA ARG A 227 -32.52 -13.48 -13.68
C ARG A 227 -31.07 -13.06 -13.40
N GLU A 228 -30.24 -13.04 -14.44
CA GLU A 228 -28.83 -12.65 -14.34
C GLU A 228 -28.68 -11.18 -13.99
N LEU A 229 -29.51 -10.30 -14.56
CA LEU A 229 -29.54 -8.88 -14.20
C LEU A 229 -29.94 -8.67 -12.73
N VAL A 230 -30.91 -9.45 -12.21
CA VAL A 230 -31.25 -9.41 -10.78
C VAL A 230 -30.05 -9.83 -9.91
N TYR A 231 -29.32 -10.86 -10.30
CA TYR A 231 -28.13 -11.30 -9.55
C TYR A 231 -27.01 -10.25 -9.55
N VAL A 232 -26.80 -9.59 -10.66
CA VAL A 232 -25.83 -8.47 -10.76
C VAL A 232 -26.30 -7.29 -9.90
N ALA A 233 -27.59 -6.93 -9.95
CA ALA A 233 -28.15 -5.87 -9.12
C ALA A 233 -28.01 -6.21 -7.61
N LEU A 234 -28.36 -7.45 -7.21
CA LEU A 234 -28.18 -7.90 -5.83
C LEU A 234 -26.71 -7.84 -5.40
N SER A 235 -25.76 -8.19 -6.28
CA SER A 235 -24.32 -8.06 -5.98
C SER A 235 -23.95 -6.60 -5.73
N GLY A 236 -24.46 -5.66 -6.51
CA GLY A 236 -24.28 -4.22 -6.30
C GLY A 236 -24.84 -3.75 -4.95
N VAL A 237 -26.05 -4.19 -4.60
CA VAL A 237 -26.69 -3.85 -3.31
C VAL A 237 -25.88 -4.41 -2.14
N ILE A 238 -25.50 -5.68 -2.19
CA ILE A 238 -24.69 -6.32 -1.14
C ILE A 238 -23.33 -5.60 -1.01
N PHE A 239 -22.67 -5.31 -2.13
CA PHE A 239 -21.44 -4.52 -2.12
C PHE A 239 -21.63 -3.18 -1.39
N LEU A 240 -22.68 -2.41 -1.71
CA LEU A 240 -22.95 -1.12 -1.09
C LEU A 240 -23.25 -1.24 0.42
N ILE A 241 -24.02 -2.25 0.83
CA ILE A 241 -24.31 -2.51 2.24
C ILE A 241 -23.02 -2.73 3.02
N PHE A 242 -22.12 -3.57 2.51
CA PHE A 242 -20.86 -3.86 3.19
C PHE A 242 -19.82 -2.73 3.06
N ALA A 243 -19.86 -1.95 1.97
CA ALA A 243 -18.96 -0.82 1.80
C ALA A 243 -19.32 0.38 2.68
N LEU A 244 -20.60 0.68 2.84
CA LEU A 244 -21.09 1.89 3.48
C LEU A 244 -21.72 1.65 4.87
N GLY A 245 -22.09 0.41 5.20
CA GLY A 245 -22.82 0.10 6.43
C GLY A 245 -22.07 0.50 7.70
N GLY A 246 -20.77 0.23 7.76
CA GLY A 246 -19.93 0.65 8.89
C GLY A 246 -19.84 2.17 8.97
N PHE A 247 -19.57 2.84 7.87
CA PHE A 247 -19.48 4.30 7.82
C PHE A 247 -20.82 4.97 8.21
N ALA A 248 -21.95 4.46 7.72
CA ALA A 248 -23.27 4.98 8.07
C ALA A 248 -23.56 4.88 9.57
N TYR A 249 -23.06 3.83 10.23
CA TYR A 249 -23.14 3.70 11.68
C TYR A 249 -22.27 4.73 12.40
N TRP A 250 -20.98 4.84 12.05
CA TRP A 250 -20.06 5.76 12.74
C TRP A 250 -20.40 7.23 12.52
N ILE A 251 -20.81 7.61 11.31
CA ILE A 251 -21.15 9.02 11.00
C ILE A 251 -22.41 9.52 11.76
N SER A 252 -23.17 8.61 12.38
CA SER A 252 -24.26 8.98 13.26
C SER A 252 -23.79 9.49 14.63
N ASP A 253 -22.53 9.21 15.03
CA ASP A 253 -21.93 9.76 16.24
C ASP A 253 -21.46 11.22 15.98
N PRO A 254 -21.95 12.21 16.75
CA PRO A 254 -21.60 13.62 16.55
C PRO A 254 -20.10 13.93 16.75
N GLU A 255 -19.40 13.16 17.59
CA GLU A 255 -17.96 13.33 17.81
C GLU A 255 -17.17 12.82 16.61
N TYR A 256 -17.50 11.62 16.15
CA TYR A 256 -16.92 11.06 14.93
C TYR A 256 -17.21 11.97 13.71
N GLN A 257 -18.45 12.45 13.59
CA GLN A 257 -18.84 13.34 12.49
C GLN A 257 -17.98 14.62 12.47
N ARG A 258 -17.72 15.25 13.62
CA ARG A 258 -16.85 16.44 13.71
C ARG A 258 -15.41 16.12 13.29
N ALA A 259 -14.85 15.02 13.78
CA ALA A 259 -13.50 14.59 13.43
C ALA A 259 -13.38 14.28 11.91
N TRP A 260 -14.38 13.61 11.34
CA TRP A 260 -14.45 13.31 9.91
C TRP A 260 -14.56 14.56 9.05
N HIS A 261 -15.39 15.53 9.45
CA HIS A 261 -15.50 16.82 8.76
C HIS A 261 -14.18 17.58 8.80
N GLY A 262 -13.48 17.61 9.95
CA GLY A 262 -12.17 18.22 10.07
C GLY A 262 -11.13 17.57 9.14
N TRP A 263 -11.08 16.23 9.09
CA TRP A 263 -10.23 15.52 8.14
C TRP A 263 -10.59 15.84 6.69
N ARG A 264 -11.89 15.80 6.34
CA ARG A 264 -12.35 16.09 4.99
C ARG A 264 -11.99 17.51 4.53
N GLU A 265 -12.10 18.49 5.41
CA GLU A 265 -11.71 19.86 5.10
C GLU A 265 -10.21 19.99 4.87
N SER A 266 -9.38 19.36 5.72
CA SER A 266 -7.93 19.32 5.53
C SER A 266 -7.52 18.63 4.23
N MET A 267 -8.24 17.58 3.81
CA MET A 267 -7.98 16.82 2.58
C MET A 267 -8.72 17.34 1.34
N ARG A 268 -9.51 18.40 1.46
CA ARG A 268 -10.37 18.89 0.36
C ARG A 268 -9.59 19.24 -0.90
N SER A 269 -8.37 19.76 -0.75
CA SER A 269 -7.48 20.06 -1.87
C SER A 269 -6.82 18.81 -2.46
N GLU A 270 -6.73 17.72 -1.71
CA GLU A 270 -6.01 16.50 -2.11
C GLU A 270 -6.93 15.38 -2.60
N SER A 271 -8.18 15.34 -2.11
CA SER A 271 -9.12 14.23 -2.35
C SER A 271 -10.29 14.56 -3.27
N ALA A 272 -10.33 15.74 -3.87
CA ALA A 272 -11.33 16.07 -4.89
C ALA A 272 -10.91 15.52 -6.26
N LEU A 273 -11.89 15.18 -7.11
CA LEU A 273 -11.60 14.84 -8.50
C LEU A 273 -10.99 16.04 -9.21
N HIS A 274 -9.78 15.87 -9.71
CA HIS A 274 -9.04 16.88 -10.42
C HIS A 274 -8.71 16.43 -11.83
N PRO A 275 -8.59 17.37 -12.79
CA PRO A 275 -8.02 17.03 -14.09
C PRO A 275 -6.59 16.51 -13.90
N VAL A 276 -6.24 15.44 -14.64
CA VAL A 276 -4.88 14.86 -14.61
C VAL A 276 -3.87 15.96 -14.96
N ARG A 277 -2.97 16.26 -14.04
CA ARG A 277 -1.90 17.23 -14.26
C ARG A 277 -0.66 16.51 -14.76
N ILE A 278 0.00 17.07 -15.77
CA ILE A 278 1.20 16.48 -16.39
C ILE A 278 2.30 16.22 -15.35
N HIS A 279 2.46 17.13 -14.37
CA HIS A 279 3.46 16.96 -13.31
C HIS A 279 3.18 15.78 -12.35
N ASN A 280 1.94 15.27 -12.28
CA ASN A 280 1.60 14.10 -11.48
C ASN A 280 1.80 12.79 -12.24
N LEU A 281 1.86 12.84 -13.57
CA LEU A 281 2.04 11.62 -14.38
C LEU A 281 3.39 10.97 -14.14
N LEU A 282 4.48 11.75 -14.11
CA LEU A 282 5.81 11.17 -13.92
C LEU A 282 5.98 10.50 -12.54
N PRO A 283 5.63 11.13 -11.41
CA PRO A 283 5.61 10.44 -10.11
C PRO A 283 4.74 9.19 -10.12
N PHE A 284 3.55 9.24 -10.71
CA PHE A 284 2.66 8.08 -10.80
C PHE A 284 3.31 6.91 -11.54
N PHE A 285 3.91 7.15 -12.70
CA PHE A 285 4.61 6.11 -13.45
C PHE A 285 5.84 5.57 -12.71
N ILE A 286 6.58 6.43 -11.99
CA ILE A 286 7.69 6.00 -11.14
C ILE A 286 7.18 5.07 -10.04
N TYR A 287 6.07 5.38 -9.39
CA TYR A 287 5.50 4.58 -8.31
C TYR A 287 4.91 3.26 -8.83
N LEU A 288 4.24 3.31 -9.96
CA LEU A 288 3.75 2.11 -10.63
C LEU A 288 4.91 1.19 -11.06
N PHE A 289 5.99 1.78 -11.60
CA PHE A 289 7.22 1.07 -11.92
C PHE A 289 7.88 0.49 -10.66
N ALA A 290 7.91 1.24 -9.56
CA ALA A 290 8.40 0.79 -8.26
C ALA A 290 7.62 -0.41 -7.72
N THR A 291 6.32 -0.45 -8.00
CA THR A 291 5.46 -1.55 -7.56
C THR A 291 5.84 -2.87 -8.23
N SER A 292 6.07 -2.89 -9.54
CA SER A 292 6.62 -4.05 -10.26
C SER A 292 7.17 -3.65 -11.62
N PRO A 293 8.51 -3.46 -11.75
CA PRO A 293 9.13 -3.08 -13.02
C PRO A 293 8.81 -4.05 -14.16
N LEU A 294 8.84 -5.36 -13.88
CA LEU A 294 8.60 -6.39 -14.89
C LEU A 294 7.15 -6.31 -15.43
N VAL A 295 6.17 -6.08 -14.55
CA VAL A 295 4.77 -5.91 -14.98
C VAL A 295 4.65 -4.71 -15.90
N ILE A 296 5.17 -3.56 -15.51
CA ILE A 296 4.99 -2.32 -16.28
C ILE A 296 5.68 -2.37 -17.64
N ILE A 297 6.89 -2.94 -17.71
CA ILE A 297 7.61 -3.08 -18.98
C ILE A 297 6.88 -4.03 -19.93
N THR A 298 6.29 -5.11 -19.41
CA THR A 298 5.75 -6.19 -20.25
C THR A 298 4.25 -6.08 -20.50
N PHE A 299 3.52 -5.35 -19.66
CA PHE A 299 2.07 -5.20 -19.74
C PHE A 299 1.55 -4.69 -21.11
N PRO A 300 2.14 -3.65 -21.75
CA PRO A 300 1.67 -3.19 -23.04
C PRO A 300 1.74 -4.28 -24.12
N PHE A 301 2.81 -5.07 -24.12
CA PHE A 301 2.98 -6.18 -25.06
C PHE A 301 2.00 -7.32 -24.79
N ALA A 302 1.79 -7.63 -23.53
CA ALA A 302 0.80 -8.62 -23.10
C ALA A 302 -0.61 -8.20 -23.52
N LEU A 303 -0.99 -6.95 -23.32
CA LEU A 303 -2.28 -6.40 -23.68
C LEU A 303 -2.54 -6.49 -25.19
N VAL A 304 -1.60 -6.03 -26.01
CA VAL A 304 -1.71 -6.07 -27.47
C VAL A 304 -1.84 -7.51 -28.00
N LYS A 305 -1.02 -8.43 -27.47
CA LYS A 305 -1.05 -9.82 -27.91
C LYS A 305 -2.33 -10.53 -27.49
N GLN A 306 -2.79 -10.30 -26.28
CA GLN A 306 -4.03 -10.85 -25.76
C GLN A 306 -5.25 -10.33 -26.54
N TRP A 307 -5.29 -9.04 -26.83
CA TRP A 307 -6.34 -8.41 -27.61
C TRP A 307 -6.47 -9.07 -28.99
N ARG A 308 -5.35 -9.32 -29.64
CA ARG A 308 -5.32 -9.96 -30.96
C ARG A 308 -5.72 -11.44 -30.92
N ALA A 309 -5.27 -12.15 -29.91
CA ALA A 309 -5.47 -13.60 -29.80
C ALA A 309 -6.79 -14.00 -29.14
N ARG A 310 -7.49 -13.06 -28.47
CA ARG A 310 -8.73 -13.32 -27.67
C ARG A 310 -8.58 -14.51 -26.72
N TRP A 311 -7.43 -14.61 -26.04
CA TRP A 311 -7.07 -15.79 -25.24
C TRP A 311 -8.02 -16.02 -24.04
N SER A 312 -8.37 -14.96 -23.31
CA SER A 312 -9.24 -15.08 -22.15
C SER A 312 -9.85 -13.71 -21.79
N ALA A 313 -11.12 -13.55 -22.07
CA ALA A 313 -11.82 -12.31 -21.77
C ALA A 313 -11.80 -11.91 -20.27
N PRO A 314 -11.95 -12.83 -19.29
CA PRO A 314 -11.89 -12.47 -17.86
C PRO A 314 -10.55 -11.88 -17.42
N ILE A 315 -9.43 -12.35 -17.95
CA ILE A 315 -8.09 -11.82 -17.61
C ILE A 315 -7.90 -10.41 -18.18
N LEU A 316 -8.43 -10.15 -19.39
CA LEU A 316 -8.42 -8.82 -20.01
C LEU A 316 -9.31 -7.85 -19.24
N LEU A 317 -10.52 -8.30 -18.84
CA LEU A 317 -11.43 -7.48 -18.06
C LEU A 317 -10.78 -7.06 -16.73
N LEU A 318 -10.16 -8.01 -16.02
CA LEU A 318 -9.51 -7.68 -14.74
C LEU A 318 -8.38 -6.67 -14.94
N ALA A 319 -7.56 -6.85 -15.98
CA ALA A 319 -6.50 -5.91 -16.32
C ALA A 319 -7.06 -4.51 -16.66
N ALA A 320 -8.17 -4.44 -17.42
CA ALA A 320 -8.84 -3.19 -17.75
C ALA A 320 -9.41 -2.50 -16.49
N VAL A 321 -10.01 -3.26 -15.56
CA VAL A 321 -10.50 -2.74 -14.28
C VAL A 321 -9.32 -2.23 -13.43
N GLY A 322 -8.19 -2.92 -13.40
CA GLY A 322 -6.98 -2.44 -12.71
C GLY A 322 -6.45 -1.13 -13.28
N VAL A 323 -6.35 -1.01 -14.60
CA VAL A 323 -5.96 0.25 -15.27
C VAL A 323 -6.96 1.36 -14.95
N PHE A 324 -8.26 1.06 -15.01
CA PHE A 324 -9.31 2.00 -14.65
C PHE A 324 -9.20 2.47 -13.20
N ALA A 325 -8.93 1.56 -12.27
CA ALA A 325 -8.71 1.88 -10.85
C ALA A 325 -7.52 2.83 -10.67
N ASP A 326 -6.40 2.59 -11.37
CA ASP A 326 -5.23 3.46 -11.35
C ASP A 326 -5.50 4.84 -11.97
N LEU A 327 -6.30 4.90 -13.05
CA LEU A 327 -6.71 6.18 -13.65
C LEU A 327 -7.60 6.98 -12.69
N LEU A 328 -8.57 6.32 -12.03
CA LEU A 328 -9.39 6.98 -11.01
C LEU A 328 -8.55 7.47 -9.84
N LEU A 329 -7.55 6.69 -9.42
CA LEU A 329 -6.61 7.09 -8.39
C LEU A 329 -5.85 8.36 -8.80
N LEU A 330 -5.31 8.38 -10.02
CA LEU A 330 -4.59 9.54 -10.57
C LEU A 330 -5.48 10.79 -10.68
N LEU A 331 -6.75 10.63 -11.03
CA LEU A 331 -7.74 11.70 -11.08
C LEU A 331 -8.15 12.22 -9.69
N ASN A 332 -8.11 11.34 -8.69
CA ASN A 332 -8.58 11.69 -7.34
C ASN A 332 -7.52 12.42 -6.50
N TYR A 333 -6.24 12.31 -6.84
CA TYR A 333 -5.15 12.94 -6.09
C TYR A 333 -4.45 14.03 -6.92
N SER A 334 -4.56 15.28 -6.47
CA SER A 334 -3.98 16.42 -7.19
C SER A 334 -2.51 16.70 -6.84
N THR A 335 -2.06 16.33 -5.63
CA THR A 335 -0.80 16.83 -5.09
C THR A 335 0.17 15.75 -4.62
N ALA A 336 -0.30 14.67 -4.02
CA ALA A 336 0.58 13.71 -3.36
C ALA A 336 0.14 12.25 -3.59
N ILE A 337 0.55 11.69 -4.73
CA ILE A 337 0.44 10.24 -4.90
C ILE A 337 1.55 9.58 -4.09
N VAL A 338 1.18 8.71 -3.17
CA VAL A 338 2.11 7.94 -2.34
C VAL A 338 2.42 6.60 -3.01
N TRP A 339 3.64 6.11 -2.83
CA TRP A 339 4.18 4.86 -3.42
C TRP A 339 3.25 3.64 -3.30
N ARG A 340 2.47 3.53 -2.23
CA ARG A 340 1.59 2.39 -1.93
C ARG A 340 0.30 2.36 -2.75
N TYR A 341 -0.12 3.50 -3.30
CA TYR A 341 -1.42 3.59 -3.96
C TYR A 341 -1.57 2.66 -5.17
N PRO A 342 -0.58 2.51 -6.08
CA PRO A 342 -0.69 1.59 -7.21
C PRO A 342 -0.61 0.10 -6.83
N LEU A 343 -0.38 -0.23 -5.55
CA LEU A 343 -0.22 -1.64 -5.13
C LEU A 343 -1.45 -2.49 -5.46
N ALA A 344 -2.65 -1.92 -5.34
CA ALA A 344 -3.90 -2.62 -5.60
C ALA A 344 -4.05 -3.07 -7.07
N ALA A 345 -3.41 -2.39 -8.04
CA ALA A 345 -3.44 -2.77 -9.44
C ALA A 345 -2.60 -4.01 -9.74
N LEU A 346 -1.58 -4.30 -8.95
CA LEU A 346 -0.66 -5.41 -9.24
C LEU A 346 -1.36 -6.77 -9.41
N PRO A 347 -2.29 -7.21 -8.55
CA PRO A 347 -3.02 -8.47 -8.76
C PRO A 347 -3.90 -8.48 -10.00
N ALA A 348 -4.27 -7.31 -10.52
CA ALA A 348 -5.06 -7.21 -11.74
C ALA A 348 -4.19 -7.31 -13.01
N LEU A 349 -3.00 -6.73 -12.98
CA LEU A 349 -2.08 -6.67 -14.13
C LEU A 349 -1.16 -7.88 -14.23
N ALA A 350 -0.70 -8.40 -13.09
CA ALA A 350 0.26 -9.50 -13.03
C ALA A 350 -0.22 -10.80 -13.71
N PRO A 351 -1.49 -11.24 -13.59
CA PRO A 351 -1.93 -12.47 -14.26
C PRO A 351 -1.79 -12.42 -15.78
N LEU A 352 -2.18 -11.29 -16.40
CA LEU A 352 -2.07 -11.09 -17.85
C LEU A 352 -0.61 -11.08 -18.29
N THR A 353 0.22 -10.37 -17.55
CA THR A 353 1.66 -10.23 -17.82
C THR A 353 2.38 -11.56 -17.69
N ALA A 354 2.10 -12.29 -16.62
CA ALA A 354 2.69 -13.59 -16.35
C ALA A 354 2.28 -14.64 -17.39
N ASP A 355 1.02 -14.67 -17.80
CA ASP A 355 0.54 -15.57 -18.87
C ASP A 355 1.25 -15.27 -20.19
N TYR A 356 1.37 -14.00 -20.55
CA TYR A 356 2.11 -13.57 -21.73
C TYR A 356 3.58 -13.99 -21.70
N LEU A 357 4.28 -13.72 -20.60
CA LEU A 357 5.69 -14.06 -20.44
C LEU A 357 5.91 -15.57 -20.52
N MET A 358 5.13 -16.32 -19.75
CA MET A 358 5.29 -17.77 -19.72
C MET A 358 5.02 -18.43 -21.07
N ARG A 359 3.96 -18.04 -21.76
CA ARG A 359 3.70 -18.57 -23.12
C ARG A 359 4.78 -18.19 -24.11
N THR A 360 5.21 -16.92 -24.09
CA THR A 360 6.22 -16.43 -25.04
C THR A 360 7.58 -17.07 -24.80
N LEU A 361 8.02 -17.12 -23.53
CA LEU A 361 9.32 -17.68 -23.18
C LEU A 361 9.36 -19.21 -23.31
N THR A 362 8.27 -19.91 -22.96
CA THR A 362 8.21 -21.37 -23.12
C THR A 362 8.37 -21.79 -24.58
N VAL A 363 7.72 -21.06 -25.50
CA VAL A 363 7.88 -21.32 -26.95
C VAL A 363 9.31 -21.06 -27.41
N ARG A 364 9.89 -19.92 -26.98
CA ARG A 364 11.25 -19.54 -27.39
C ARG A 364 12.34 -20.45 -26.81
N LEU A 365 12.22 -20.77 -25.52
CA LEU A 365 13.23 -21.54 -24.77
C LEU A 365 12.95 -23.05 -24.76
N ARG A 366 11.84 -23.47 -25.35
CA ARG A 366 11.40 -24.87 -25.45
C ARG A 366 11.32 -25.61 -24.09
N SER A 367 11.29 -24.88 -22.98
CA SER A 367 11.26 -25.43 -21.62
C SER A 367 10.56 -24.50 -20.65
N VAL A 368 9.54 -25.01 -19.98
CA VAL A 368 8.81 -24.29 -18.90
C VAL A 368 9.74 -23.94 -17.75
N ARG A 369 10.65 -24.85 -17.38
CA ARG A 369 11.60 -24.63 -16.26
C ARG A 369 12.57 -23.49 -16.56
N VAL A 370 13.12 -23.48 -17.78
CA VAL A 370 14.05 -22.42 -18.23
C VAL A 370 13.30 -21.08 -18.34
N ALA A 371 12.07 -21.08 -18.86
CA ALA A 371 11.23 -19.89 -18.94
C ALA A 371 10.93 -19.31 -17.54
N LEU A 372 10.60 -20.19 -16.58
CA LEU A 372 10.36 -19.77 -15.18
C LEU A 372 11.63 -19.19 -14.56
N ALA A 373 12.78 -19.87 -14.73
CA ALA A 373 14.06 -19.38 -14.23
C ALA A 373 14.43 -18.02 -14.83
N ALA A 374 14.20 -17.82 -16.14
CA ALA A 374 14.43 -16.53 -16.80
C ALA A 374 13.54 -15.42 -16.22
N CYS A 375 12.25 -15.70 -15.94
CA CYS A 375 11.37 -14.74 -15.28
C CYS A 375 11.85 -14.37 -13.86
N VAL A 376 12.25 -15.37 -13.06
CA VAL A 376 12.78 -15.15 -11.71
C VAL A 376 14.07 -14.32 -11.77
N THR A 377 15.01 -14.68 -12.65
CA THR A 377 16.25 -13.92 -12.83
C THR A 377 15.97 -12.47 -13.24
N ALA A 378 15.06 -12.26 -14.20
CA ALA A 378 14.68 -10.91 -14.61
C ALA A 378 14.09 -10.10 -13.44
N MET A 379 13.21 -10.70 -12.62
CA MET A 379 12.65 -10.04 -11.43
C MET A 379 13.73 -9.68 -10.42
N VAL A 380 14.63 -10.60 -10.08
CA VAL A 380 15.73 -10.36 -9.15
C VAL A 380 16.66 -9.24 -9.66
N LEU A 381 17.03 -9.29 -10.93
CA LEU A 381 17.89 -8.26 -11.54
C LEU A 381 17.20 -6.89 -11.56
N LEU A 382 15.92 -6.82 -11.92
CA LEU A 382 15.17 -5.57 -11.94
C LEU A 382 15.00 -5.00 -10.52
N VAL A 383 14.73 -5.85 -9.53
CA VAL A 383 14.64 -5.42 -8.12
C VAL A 383 15.99 -4.95 -7.60
N ALA A 384 17.09 -5.63 -7.95
CA ALA A 384 18.44 -5.23 -7.58
C ALA A 384 18.82 -3.88 -8.23
N LEU A 385 18.61 -3.72 -9.53
CA LEU A 385 18.82 -2.46 -10.26
C LEU A 385 17.97 -1.34 -9.69
N PHE A 386 16.69 -1.64 -9.47
CA PHE A 386 15.74 -0.69 -8.95
C PHE A 386 16.05 -0.31 -7.48
N GLY A 387 16.45 -1.29 -6.66
CA GLY A 387 16.93 -1.06 -5.29
C GLY A 387 18.19 -0.20 -5.24
N LEU A 388 19.10 -0.34 -6.24
CA LEU A 388 20.25 0.55 -6.38
C LEU A 388 19.83 1.95 -6.82
N TYR A 389 18.91 2.07 -7.77
CA TYR A 389 18.38 3.35 -8.23
C TYR A 389 17.56 4.05 -7.13
N LEU A 390 16.76 3.31 -6.38
CA LEU A 390 16.02 3.78 -5.21
C LEU A 390 16.85 3.72 -3.91
N ARG A 391 18.16 3.63 -4.01
CA ARG A 391 19.08 3.64 -2.87
C ARG A 391 18.73 4.69 -1.80
N PRO A 392 18.21 5.88 -2.13
CA PRO A 392 17.70 6.81 -1.12
C PRO A 392 16.54 6.26 -0.30
N ILE A 393 15.60 5.54 -0.93
CA ILE A 393 14.46 4.94 -0.22
C ILE A 393 14.93 3.77 0.65
N SER A 394 15.81 2.91 0.13
CA SER A 394 16.40 1.83 0.92
C SER A 394 17.27 2.36 2.05
N ARG A 395 18.04 3.43 1.83
CA ARG A 395 18.77 4.14 2.88
C ARG A 395 17.83 4.75 3.91
N GLN A 396 16.79 5.40 3.47
CA GLN A 396 15.78 6.00 4.33
C GLN A 396 15.14 4.95 5.24
N PHE A 397 14.75 3.79 4.67
CA PHE A 397 14.23 2.68 5.45
C PHE A 397 15.26 2.06 6.40
N ILE A 398 16.51 1.89 5.98
CA ILE A 398 17.58 1.38 6.83
C ILE A 398 17.93 2.38 7.93
N GLU A 399 18.01 3.66 7.58
CA GLU A 399 18.29 4.74 8.53
C GLU A 399 17.12 4.90 9.51
N TRP A 400 15.88 4.86 9.06
CA TRP A 400 14.70 4.88 9.92
C TRP A 400 14.65 3.68 10.88
N ARG A 401 15.05 2.51 10.41
CA ARG A 401 15.18 1.32 11.29
C ARG A 401 16.23 1.53 12.40
N ALA A 402 17.35 2.14 12.07
CA ALA A 402 18.38 2.47 13.05
C ALA A 402 17.85 3.50 14.06
N LEU A 403 17.15 4.53 13.57
CA LEU A 403 16.55 5.58 14.37
C LEU A 403 15.46 5.05 15.30
N SER A 404 14.56 4.21 14.80
CA SER A 404 13.48 3.62 15.61
C SER A 404 13.99 2.85 16.81
N LYS A 405 15.18 2.26 16.71
CA LYS A 405 15.83 1.58 17.86
C LYS A 405 16.39 2.55 18.91
N ASP A 406 16.65 3.79 18.52
CA ASP A 406 17.22 4.81 19.40
C ASP A 406 16.14 5.69 20.07
N TYR A 407 14.88 5.59 19.67
CA TYR A 407 13.78 6.37 20.24
C TYR A 407 13.67 6.26 21.76
N ASP A 408 13.60 5.03 22.26
CA ASP A 408 13.46 4.78 23.69
C ASP A 408 14.63 5.37 24.49
N LYS A 409 15.85 5.27 23.95
CA LYS A 409 17.05 5.79 24.59
C LYS A 409 17.06 7.31 24.64
N GLN A 410 16.60 7.97 23.57
CA GLN A 410 16.56 9.42 23.52
C GLN A 410 15.46 10.00 24.41
N LEU A 411 14.26 9.42 24.39
CA LEU A 411 13.17 9.83 25.26
C LEU A 411 13.46 9.58 26.73
N ALA A 412 14.21 8.51 27.06
CA ALA A 412 14.64 8.23 28.44
C ALA A 412 15.59 9.31 29.03
N LEU A 413 16.23 10.10 28.15
CA LEU A 413 17.07 11.24 28.60
C LEU A 413 16.25 12.49 28.92
N LEU A 414 15.00 12.53 28.54
CA LEU A 414 14.13 13.70 28.68
C LEU A 414 13.18 13.54 29.87
N PRO A 415 12.83 14.64 30.58
CA PRO A 415 11.76 14.63 31.58
C PRO A 415 10.47 14.10 30.95
N ARG A 416 9.64 13.42 31.75
CA ARG A 416 8.39 12.82 31.26
C ARG A 416 7.35 13.86 30.80
N ASP A 417 7.50 15.10 31.18
CA ASP A 417 6.67 16.26 30.84
C ASP A 417 7.34 17.18 29.80
N ALA A 418 8.44 16.76 29.19
CA ALA A 418 9.16 17.56 28.21
C ALA A 418 8.32 17.83 26.95
N VAL A 419 8.59 18.99 26.34
CA VAL A 419 8.09 19.33 25.02
C VAL A 419 9.21 19.14 24.01
N VAL A 420 8.99 18.35 22.98
CA VAL A 420 10.01 18.02 21.98
C VAL A 420 9.66 18.66 20.63
N ILE A 421 10.57 19.49 20.11
CA ILE A 421 10.49 19.99 18.75
C ILE A 421 11.20 18.99 17.85
N SER A 422 10.46 18.27 17.02
CA SER A 422 11.03 17.24 16.15
C SER A 422 10.20 17.03 14.90
N GLY A 423 10.84 16.59 13.82
CA GLY A 423 10.15 16.09 12.64
C GLY A 423 9.61 14.68 12.89
N GLN A 424 10.47 13.71 12.77
CA GLN A 424 10.08 12.28 12.75
C GLN A 424 9.83 11.68 14.15
N GLN A 425 10.48 12.14 15.20
CA GLN A 425 10.22 11.66 16.57
C GLN A 425 8.78 11.92 17.03
N THR A 426 8.06 12.80 16.33
CA THR A 426 6.66 13.08 16.59
C THR A 426 5.83 11.80 16.67
N VAL A 427 6.10 10.82 15.81
CA VAL A 427 5.42 9.52 15.81
C VAL A 427 5.68 8.77 17.12
N ALA A 428 6.95 8.68 17.56
CA ALA A 428 7.31 7.96 18.77
C ALA A 428 6.76 8.64 20.02
N VAL A 429 6.94 9.96 20.14
CA VAL A 429 6.47 10.74 21.30
C VAL A 429 4.95 10.64 21.44
N THR A 430 4.23 10.80 20.32
CA THR A 430 2.77 10.70 20.32
C THR A 430 2.30 9.30 20.70
N TYR A 431 3.00 8.26 20.24
CA TYR A 431 2.68 6.90 20.61
C TYR A 431 2.89 6.65 22.12
N TRP A 432 4.07 6.98 22.65
CA TRP A 432 4.37 6.76 24.07
C TRP A 432 3.44 7.53 24.99
N ARG A 433 3.08 8.76 24.61
CA ARG A 433 2.04 9.53 25.32
C ARG A 433 0.68 8.84 25.23
N GLY A 434 0.32 8.38 24.04
CA GLY A 434 -0.95 7.70 23.79
C GLY A 434 -1.17 6.42 24.59
N VAL A 435 -0.08 5.74 24.96
CA VAL A 435 -0.10 4.54 25.81
C VAL A 435 0.19 4.80 27.29
N GLY A 436 0.34 6.07 27.70
CA GLY A 436 0.49 6.45 29.11
C GLY A 436 1.89 6.32 29.69
N GLU A 437 2.93 6.22 28.85
CA GLU A 437 4.33 6.12 29.31
C GLU A 437 4.91 7.47 29.79
N GLY A 438 4.31 8.59 29.40
CA GLY A 438 4.68 9.95 29.83
C GLY A 438 3.72 11.01 29.32
N GLU A 439 3.94 12.24 29.76
CA GLU A 439 3.15 13.42 29.40
C GLU A 439 3.86 14.31 28.37
N TRP A 440 4.77 13.72 27.59
CA TRP A 440 5.49 14.46 26.55
C TRP A 440 4.53 15.13 25.58
N ASP A 441 4.85 16.37 25.22
CA ASP A 441 4.26 17.03 24.07
C ASP A 441 5.26 17.08 22.92
N VAL A 442 4.73 17.15 21.70
CA VAL A 442 5.57 17.29 20.53
C VAL A 442 5.10 18.45 19.67
N ILE A 443 6.04 19.30 19.29
CA ILE A 443 5.85 20.30 18.26
C ILE A 443 6.37 19.67 16.97
N GLY A 444 5.48 19.11 16.17
CA GLY A 444 5.81 18.55 14.86
C GLY A 444 6.18 19.67 13.90
N THR A 445 7.27 19.52 13.19
CA THR A 445 7.73 20.50 12.21
C THR A 445 7.29 20.19 10.80
N GLY A 446 6.47 19.15 10.63
CA GLY A 446 5.82 18.82 9.36
C GLY A 446 4.91 19.94 8.89
N GLY A 447 5.25 20.57 7.74
CA GLY A 447 4.46 21.66 7.17
C GLY A 447 4.99 23.07 7.42
N GLY A 448 6.25 23.19 7.86
CA GLY A 448 6.95 24.48 7.96
C GLY A 448 6.32 25.44 8.97
N TRP A 449 6.70 25.33 10.23
CA TRP A 449 6.35 26.37 11.20
C TRP A 449 7.22 27.60 10.94
N PRO A 450 6.65 28.72 10.45
CA PRO A 450 7.38 29.98 10.40
C PRO A 450 7.89 30.29 11.80
N GLY A 451 9.13 30.76 11.92
CA GLY A 451 9.68 31.15 13.22
C GLY A 451 8.79 32.14 13.99
N SER A 452 7.92 32.90 13.29
CA SER A 452 6.88 33.75 13.85
C SER A 452 5.81 32.99 14.65
N GLN A 453 5.55 31.73 14.37
CA GLN A 453 4.60 30.90 15.09
C GLN A 453 5.27 30.00 16.14
N LEU A 454 6.50 29.53 15.84
CA LEU A 454 7.21 28.61 16.70
C LEU A 454 7.68 29.28 18.00
N VAL A 455 8.24 30.51 17.92
CA VAL A 455 8.71 31.24 19.10
C VAL A 455 7.62 31.47 20.13
N PRO A 456 6.43 32.02 19.80
CA PRO A 456 5.35 32.20 20.78
C PRO A 456 4.87 30.88 21.39
N LEU A 457 4.88 29.80 20.64
CA LEU A 457 4.48 28.48 21.14
C LEU A 457 5.50 27.96 22.17
N ILE A 458 6.81 28.07 21.88
CA ILE A 458 7.88 27.72 22.82
C ILE A 458 7.76 28.56 24.11
N ASP A 459 7.61 29.88 23.97
CA ASP A 459 7.46 30.78 25.11
C ASP A 459 6.27 30.41 26.00
N ASN A 460 5.15 30.01 25.38
CA ASN A 460 3.98 29.57 26.13
C ASN A 460 4.28 28.32 26.98
N TYR A 461 4.97 27.33 26.42
CA TYR A 461 5.37 26.15 27.18
C TYR A 461 6.36 26.48 28.30
N LEU A 462 7.36 27.32 28.03
CA LEU A 462 8.31 27.77 29.04
C LEU A 462 7.63 28.53 30.19
N LYS A 463 6.64 29.39 29.89
CA LYS A 463 5.83 30.09 30.91
C LYS A 463 4.97 29.14 31.74
N GLN A 464 4.61 27.98 31.20
CA GLN A 464 3.92 26.91 31.93
C GLN A 464 4.89 26.08 32.80
N GLY A 465 6.19 26.43 32.85
CA GLY A 465 7.21 25.70 33.56
C GLY A 465 7.67 24.42 32.89
N ARG A 466 7.24 24.15 31.66
CA ARG A 466 7.63 22.97 30.90
C ARG A 466 8.98 23.20 30.23
N ARG A 467 9.79 22.16 30.17
CA ARG A 467 11.09 22.18 29.50
C ARG A 467 10.93 21.83 28.02
N VAL A 468 11.52 22.63 27.14
CA VAL A 468 11.42 22.49 25.71
C VAL A 468 12.75 22.02 25.13
N PHE A 469 12.73 21.00 24.29
CA PHE A 469 13.91 20.38 23.69
C PHE A 469 13.80 20.40 22.18
N LEU A 470 14.89 20.76 21.51
CA LEU A 470 15.03 20.62 20.06
C LEU A 470 15.79 19.33 19.75
N ASP A 471 15.18 18.46 19.00
CA ASP A 471 15.87 17.34 18.35
C ASP A 471 16.47 17.82 17.03
N SER A 472 17.79 17.84 16.98
CA SER A 472 18.56 18.32 15.83
C SER A 472 19.21 17.18 15.04
N ASP A 473 18.82 15.94 15.28
CA ASP A 473 19.39 14.80 14.57
C ASP A 473 19.16 14.98 13.05
N PRO A 474 20.22 15.15 12.24
CA PRO A 474 20.07 15.43 10.82
C PRO A 474 19.37 14.30 10.07
N ARG A 475 19.36 13.08 10.61
CA ARG A 475 18.66 11.95 10.02
C ARG A 475 17.13 12.15 10.02
N TRP A 476 16.62 12.93 10.99
CA TRP A 476 15.19 13.24 11.14
C TRP A 476 14.70 14.38 10.27
N TRP A 477 15.59 15.32 9.98
CA TRP A 477 15.28 16.52 9.23
C TRP A 477 15.48 16.34 7.72
N PHE A 478 16.04 15.18 7.34
CA PHE A 478 16.47 14.91 5.98
C PHE A 478 15.70 13.73 5.36
N VAL A 479 14.47 14.01 4.95
CA VAL A 479 13.79 13.18 3.97
C VAL A 479 13.88 13.89 2.63
N CYS A 480 14.56 13.26 1.68
CA CYS A 480 14.79 13.81 0.36
C CYS A 480 13.49 14.31 -0.30
N GLY A 481 13.38 15.59 -0.49
CA GLY A 481 12.41 16.23 -1.37
C GLY A 481 11.11 16.74 -0.75
N TRP A 482 10.71 16.28 0.44
CA TRP A 482 9.40 16.64 1.02
C TRP A 482 9.48 17.63 2.19
N GLN A 483 10.62 17.81 2.79
CA GLN A 483 10.76 18.43 4.11
C GLN A 483 11.73 19.62 4.16
N ARG A 484 12.00 20.29 3.04
CA ARG A 484 12.79 21.52 3.05
C ARG A 484 12.17 22.61 3.92
N ASP A 485 10.85 22.63 3.97
CA ASP A 485 10.07 23.64 4.69
C ASP A 485 9.80 23.25 6.16
N GLU A 486 10.26 22.06 6.58
CA GLU A 486 10.03 21.54 7.93
C GLU A 486 11.15 21.86 8.92
N ILE A 487 12.27 22.40 8.43
CA ILE A 487 13.39 22.80 9.29
C ILE A 487 12.99 24.10 10.00
N PRO A 488 12.96 24.13 11.36
CA PRO A 488 12.72 25.36 12.08
C PRO A 488 13.74 26.43 11.67
N ASP A 489 13.35 27.68 11.69
CA ASP A 489 14.27 28.80 11.53
C ASP A 489 15.20 28.85 12.76
N ILE A 490 16.29 28.07 12.67
CA ILE A 490 17.27 27.93 13.76
C ILE A 490 17.89 29.29 14.10
N ALA A 491 18.17 30.14 13.10
CA ALA A 491 18.73 31.46 13.34
C ALA A 491 17.78 32.34 14.19
N LYS A 492 16.48 32.24 13.92
CA LYS A 492 15.47 32.95 14.71
C LYS A 492 15.33 32.35 16.12
N LEU A 493 15.40 31.04 16.27
CA LEU A 493 15.41 30.40 17.57
C LEU A 493 16.66 30.80 18.37
N GLU A 494 17.85 30.83 17.76
CA GLU A 494 19.10 31.28 18.38
C GLU A 494 19.04 32.75 18.84
N SER A 495 18.30 33.60 18.13
CA SER A 495 18.12 34.98 18.53
C SER A 495 17.26 35.16 19.78
N GLN A 496 16.39 34.20 20.08
CA GLN A 496 15.39 34.27 21.17
C GLN A 496 15.73 33.37 22.36
N PHE A 497 16.44 32.25 22.15
CA PHE A 497 16.70 31.23 23.16
C PHE A 497 18.18 30.90 23.27
N HIS A 498 18.63 30.47 24.45
CA HIS A 498 19.86 29.75 24.64
C HIS A 498 19.65 28.25 24.39
N PHE A 499 20.68 27.59 23.87
CA PHE A 499 20.68 26.15 23.59
C PHE A 499 21.67 25.42 24.48
N ARG A 500 21.16 24.68 25.44
CA ARG A 500 21.95 23.82 26.28
C ARG A 500 21.98 22.41 25.73
N ARG A 501 23.17 21.92 25.39
CA ARG A 501 23.33 20.55 24.88
C ARG A 501 23.00 19.53 25.96
N VAL A 502 22.11 18.57 25.66
CA VAL A 502 21.73 17.45 26.54
C VAL A 502 22.34 16.15 26.01
N SER A 503 22.34 15.96 24.68
CA SER A 503 22.98 14.83 24.00
C SER A 503 23.58 15.28 22.67
N ASN A 504 24.07 14.33 21.86
CA ASN A 504 24.69 14.66 20.57
C ASN A 504 23.81 15.48 19.64
N TYR A 505 22.49 15.31 19.72
CA TYR A 505 21.53 15.95 18.83
C TYR A 505 20.37 16.61 19.57
N VAL A 506 20.29 16.53 20.88
CA VAL A 506 19.19 17.11 21.66
C VAL A 506 19.68 18.31 22.45
N TYR A 507 19.00 19.43 22.27
CA TYR A 507 19.28 20.69 22.93
C TYR A 507 18.05 21.15 23.70
N GLU A 508 18.27 21.56 24.97
CA GLU A 508 17.26 22.24 25.77
C GLU A 508 17.23 23.72 25.42
N LEU A 509 16.06 24.25 25.11
CA LEU A 509 15.84 25.66 24.84
C LEU A 509 15.55 26.36 26.18
N ARG A 510 16.28 27.45 26.44
CA ARG A 510 16.11 28.29 27.62
C ARG A 510 15.95 29.74 27.26
N PRO A 511 15.18 30.54 28.03
CA PRO A 511 15.10 31.99 27.82
C PRO A 511 16.45 32.66 27.80
N LYS A 512 16.60 33.75 27.07
CA LYS A 512 17.87 34.53 26.95
C LYS A 512 18.32 35.20 28.24
N ASP A 513 17.46 35.37 29.21
CA ASP A 513 17.74 35.86 30.55
C ASP A 513 18.33 34.79 31.47
N ASP A 514 18.29 33.51 31.11
CA ASP A 514 18.92 32.41 31.84
C ASP A 514 20.43 32.36 31.60
N GLN A 515 21.20 33.04 32.45
CA GLN A 515 22.68 33.08 32.35
C GLN A 515 23.38 31.74 32.61
N SER A 516 22.64 30.73 33.06
CA SER A 516 23.20 29.38 33.28
C SER A 516 23.38 28.56 31.99
N ALA A 517 22.78 29.00 30.91
CA ALA A 517 22.86 28.35 29.62
C ALA A 517 24.06 28.88 28.82
N LYS A 518 24.96 28.00 28.38
CA LYS A 518 26.03 28.34 27.44
C LYS A 518 25.59 28.06 26.02
N ASP A 519 25.85 29.01 25.11
CA ASP A 519 25.60 28.80 23.68
C ASP A 519 26.51 27.70 23.13
N ASN A 520 25.94 26.83 22.31
CA ASN A 520 26.68 25.75 21.70
C ASN A 520 27.04 26.11 20.23
N PRO A 521 28.33 26.22 19.91
CA PRO A 521 28.77 26.61 18.56
C PRO A 521 28.45 25.58 17.47
N ASP A 522 28.11 24.33 17.82
CA ASP A 522 27.79 23.28 16.86
C ASP A 522 26.44 23.48 16.16
N LEU A 523 25.60 24.39 16.67
CA LEU A 523 24.31 24.71 16.03
C LEU A 523 24.46 25.29 14.62
N LYS A 524 25.59 25.91 14.32
CA LYS A 524 25.88 26.39 12.96
C LYS A 524 25.85 25.27 11.91
N ARG A 525 26.08 24.02 12.30
CA ARG A 525 25.94 22.86 11.41
C ARG A 525 24.50 22.58 11.01
N LEU A 526 23.53 23.09 11.74
CA LEU A 526 22.10 22.91 11.46
C LEU A 526 21.59 23.96 10.46
N LEU A 527 22.38 24.99 10.17
CA LEU A 527 21.97 26.03 9.20
C LEU A 527 21.90 25.46 7.78
N PRO A 528 20.90 25.86 6.99
CA PRO A 528 20.70 25.40 5.60
C PRO A 528 21.95 25.55 4.73
N GLU A 529 22.74 26.61 4.96
CA GLU A 529 23.98 26.94 4.23
C GLU A 529 25.06 25.85 4.38
N ASN A 530 25.13 25.21 5.55
CA ASN A 530 26.11 24.16 5.84
C ASN A 530 25.62 22.75 5.46
N ARG A 531 24.39 22.65 4.96
CA ARG A 531 23.75 21.38 4.52
C ARG A 531 23.71 21.21 3.01
N ALA A 532 24.24 22.16 2.24
CA ALA A 532 24.21 22.08 0.79
C ALA A 532 24.82 20.78 0.23
N GLU A 533 25.86 20.25 0.88
CA GLU A 533 26.49 18.98 0.50
C GLU A 533 25.59 17.77 0.76
N ASP A 534 24.80 17.79 1.85
CA ASP A 534 23.89 16.70 2.17
C ASP A 534 22.65 16.74 1.27
N VAL A 535 22.18 17.95 0.90
CA VAL A 535 21.11 18.14 -0.10
C VAL A 535 21.54 17.68 -1.47
N ALA A 536 22.82 17.90 -1.85
CA ALA A 536 23.36 17.44 -3.13
C ALA A 536 23.44 15.90 -3.26
N LYS A 537 23.49 15.18 -2.15
CA LYS A 537 23.47 13.70 -2.11
C LYS A 537 22.07 13.10 -2.27
N CYS A 538 21.05 13.92 -2.32
CA CYS A 538 19.68 13.52 -2.50
C CYS A 538 19.34 13.39 -3.98
N PRO A 539 19.12 12.20 -4.55
CA PRO A 539 18.93 12.02 -6.00
C PRO A 539 17.64 12.65 -6.54
N LEU A 540 16.68 12.97 -5.67
CA LEU A 540 15.44 13.68 -6.02
C LEU A 540 15.47 15.18 -5.63
N GLY A 541 16.59 15.67 -5.11
CA GLY A 541 16.71 16.96 -4.43
C GLY A 541 17.04 18.16 -5.30
N ARG A 542 16.99 18.03 -6.62
CA ARG A 542 17.07 19.20 -7.53
C ARG A 542 15.68 19.48 -8.11
N ARG A 543 14.88 20.16 -7.35
CA ARG A 543 13.74 20.96 -7.87
C ARG A 543 13.74 22.31 -7.22
#